data_41e109b971f4108730e82ca30ad67b6f
#
_entry.id   41e109b971f4108730e82ca30ad67b6f
#
_cell.length_a   1.000
_cell.length_b   1.000
_cell.length_c   1.000
_cell.angle_alpha   90.00
_cell.angle_beta   90.00
_cell.angle_gamma   90.00
#
_symmetry.space_group_name_H-M   'P 1'
#
loop_
_entity.id
_entity.type
_entity.pdbx_description
1 polymer ?
#
loop_
_entity_poly.entity_id
_entity_poly.type
_entity_poly.pdbx_seq_one_letter_code
_entity_poly.pdbx_strand_id
1 'polypeptide(L)'
;MQFEFVSKRAVIAIAGFVLALTLSGVAQEQRSEISIEGTGFFTKDTTGNGVHDRATNTGGFLVGYRYNINRWLAAEANYGYDRNTQMYFGSTAARIESNVHQFTGSAVVKLPGLGRIQPFALAGGGALVFDPTGNSGGTFVGATSEARGTFLYGVGADYVFTRHLSFRAEYRGLVYKAPSFNVAGLNTDSWTNAAQPSAGIVFRF
;
A
#
# COMPACT_ATOMS: atom_id res chain seq x y z
N MET A 1 -10.04 -3.00 -26.59
CA MET A 1 -10.90 -1.89 -26.15
C MET A 1 -12.03 -2.36 -25.21
N GLN A 2 -11.74 -3.30 -24.28
CA GLN A 2 -12.75 -3.87 -23.36
C GLN A 2 -12.33 -3.85 -21.87
N PHE A 3 -11.15 -3.37 -21.53
CA PHE A 3 -10.64 -3.41 -20.14
C PHE A 3 -11.00 -2.18 -19.28
N GLU A 4 -11.36 -1.04 -19.87
CA GLU A 4 -11.74 0.16 -19.10
C GLU A 4 -13.10 0.06 -18.39
N PHE A 5 -14.01 -0.77 -18.89
CA PHE A 5 -15.37 -0.85 -18.33
C PHE A 5 -15.45 -1.70 -17.04
N VAL A 6 -14.49 -2.62 -16.86
CA VAL A 6 -14.40 -3.47 -15.66
C VAL A 6 -13.91 -2.67 -14.44
N SER A 7 -13.02 -1.71 -14.66
CA SER A 7 -12.39 -0.91 -13.58
C SER A 7 -13.40 -0.05 -12.80
N LYS A 8 -14.27 0.69 -13.49
CA LYS A 8 -15.24 1.58 -12.82
C LYS A 8 -16.33 0.81 -12.05
N ARG A 9 -16.80 -0.31 -12.59
CA ARG A 9 -17.80 -1.16 -11.91
C ARG A 9 -17.23 -1.89 -10.70
N ALA A 10 -15.95 -2.33 -10.78
CA ALA A 10 -15.27 -2.96 -9.66
C ALA A 10 -15.04 -1.98 -8.50
N VAL A 11 -14.63 -0.74 -8.79
CA VAL A 11 -14.45 0.30 -7.77
C VAL A 11 -15.77 0.66 -7.09
N ILE A 12 -16.86 0.79 -7.85
CA ILE A 12 -18.20 1.05 -7.29
C ILE A 12 -18.70 -0.13 -6.46
N ALA A 13 -18.44 -1.37 -6.89
CA ALA A 13 -18.82 -2.57 -6.15
C ALA A 13 -18.04 -2.70 -4.83
N ILE A 14 -16.74 -2.40 -4.83
CA ILE A 14 -15.90 -2.40 -3.62
C ILE A 14 -16.35 -1.28 -2.67
N ALA A 15 -16.60 -0.07 -3.16
CA ALA A 15 -17.12 1.03 -2.36
C ALA A 15 -18.51 0.72 -1.77
N GLY A 16 -19.40 0.09 -2.56
CA GLY A 16 -20.71 -0.37 -2.12
C GLY A 16 -20.64 -1.49 -1.09
N PHE A 17 -19.70 -2.42 -1.22
CA PHE A 17 -19.48 -3.50 -0.26
C PHE A 17 -18.93 -2.98 1.07
N VAL A 18 -17.99 -2.04 1.04
CA VAL A 18 -17.47 -1.36 2.23
C VAL A 18 -18.59 -0.56 2.92
N LEU A 19 -19.44 0.15 2.17
CA LEU A 19 -20.57 0.89 2.73
C LEU A 19 -21.64 -0.04 3.33
N ALA A 20 -21.88 -1.21 2.74
CA ALA A 20 -22.86 -2.19 3.25
C ALA A 20 -22.40 -2.86 4.56
N LEU A 21 -21.10 -3.05 4.76
CA LEU A 21 -20.53 -3.58 6.01
C LEU A 21 -20.66 -2.59 7.18
N THR A 22 -20.76 -1.28 6.90
CA THR A 22 -20.91 -0.24 7.94
C THR A 22 -22.33 -0.14 8.51
N LEU A 23 -23.34 -0.59 7.78
CA LEU A 23 -24.74 -0.47 8.19
C LEU A 23 -25.21 -1.59 9.14
N SER A 24 -24.46 -2.66 9.28
CA SER A 24 -24.86 -3.81 10.13
C SER A 24 -24.36 -3.73 11.59
N GLY A 25 -23.62 -2.66 11.94
CA GLY A 25 -22.82 -2.58 13.19
C GLY A 25 -23.42 -1.77 14.33
N VAL A 26 -24.71 -1.46 14.35
CA VAL A 26 -25.29 -0.51 15.33
C VAL A 26 -25.42 -1.05 16.76
N ALA A 27 -24.91 -2.24 17.07
CA ALA A 27 -25.04 -2.83 18.41
C ALA A 27 -23.81 -3.55 18.98
N GLN A 28 -22.62 -3.43 18.37
CA GLN A 28 -21.41 -4.07 18.90
C GLN A 28 -20.33 -3.05 19.20
N GLU A 29 -19.73 -3.16 20.41
CA GLU A 29 -18.51 -2.44 20.85
C GLU A 29 -17.61 -2.09 19.67
N GLN A 30 -17.34 -0.83 19.42
CA GLN A 30 -16.46 -0.19 18.43
C GLN A 30 -15.32 -1.09 17.88
N ARG A 31 -15.71 -2.18 17.17
CA ARG A 31 -14.76 -3.19 16.68
C ARG A 31 -14.20 -2.84 15.32
N SER A 32 -14.86 -1.92 14.62
CA SER A 32 -14.50 -1.55 13.26
C SER A 32 -13.86 -0.17 13.22
N GLU A 33 -12.79 -0.06 12.45
CA GLU A 33 -12.06 1.20 12.23
C GLU A 33 -11.86 1.39 10.72
N ILE A 34 -12.07 2.60 10.24
CA ILE A 34 -11.67 3.02 8.90
C ILE A 34 -10.60 4.09 9.05
N SER A 35 -9.51 3.98 8.30
CA SER A 35 -8.46 5.00 8.25
C SER A 35 -8.32 5.58 6.85
N ILE A 36 -7.96 6.87 6.80
CA ILE A 36 -7.52 7.57 5.59
C ILE A 36 -6.23 8.28 5.95
N GLU A 37 -5.15 7.94 5.24
CA GLU A 37 -3.80 8.37 5.57
C GLU A 37 -3.09 8.89 4.32
N GLY A 38 -2.32 9.97 4.46
CA GLY A 38 -1.32 10.36 3.48
C GLY A 38 -0.06 9.53 3.67
N THR A 39 0.58 9.11 2.58
CA THR A 39 1.77 8.26 2.60
C THR A 39 2.94 8.89 1.88
N GLY A 40 4.16 8.59 2.36
CA GLY A 40 5.38 8.68 1.55
C GLY A 40 5.77 7.29 1.09
N PHE A 41 6.34 7.16 -0.10
CA PHE A 41 6.80 5.88 -0.64
C PHE A 41 8.25 6.01 -1.09
N PHE A 42 9.16 5.38 -0.35
CA PHE A 42 10.62 5.49 -0.51
C PHE A 42 11.18 4.10 -0.81
N THR A 43 11.52 3.85 -2.07
CA THR A 43 12.04 2.55 -2.51
C THR A 43 13.56 2.55 -2.52
N LYS A 44 14.16 1.49 -2.00
CA LYS A 44 15.61 1.28 -2.06
C LYS A 44 16.02 0.90 -3.47
N ASP A 45 17.10 1.50 -3.98
CA ASP A 45 17.72 1.14 -5.25
C ASP A 45 18.11 -0.34 -5.28
N THR A 46 17.98 -0.98 -6.45
CA THR A 46 18.35 -2.37 -6.65
C THR A 46 19.32 -2.51 -7.82
N THR A 47 20.22 -3.49 -7.71
CA THR A 47 21.16 -3.84 -8.77
C THR A 47 21.19 -5.35 -8.94
N GLY A 48 21.11 -5.82 -10.17
CA GLY A 48 21.19 -7.23 -10.52
C GLY A 48 21.22 -7.42 -12.03
N ASN A 49 21.78 -8.52 -12.49
CA ASN A 49 21.92 -8.86 -13.92
C ASN A 49 22.52 -7.73 -14.79
N GLY A 50 23.42 -6.90 -14.22
CA GLY A 50 24.00 -5.76 -14.94
C GLY A 50 23.06 -4.56 -15.12
N VAL A 51 21.89 -4.56 -14.46
CA VAL A 51 20.90 -3.49 -14.46
C VAL A 51 20.87 -2.85 -13.09
N HIS A 52 20.86 -1.52 -13.04
CA HIS A 52 20.65 -0.73 -11.84
C HIS A 52 19.28 -0.06 -11.94
N ASP A 53 18.36 -0.38 -11.02
CA ASP A 53 17.03 0.18 -10.92
C ASP A 53 16.97 1.18 -9.76
N ARG A 54 16.54 2.39 -10.07
CA ARG A 54 16.33 3.48 -9.13
C ARG A 54 14.89 3.98 -9.22
N ALA A 55 14.14 3.86 -8.14
CA ALA A 55 12.80 4.40 -8.03
C ALA A 55 12.80 5.83 -7.46
N THR A 56 11.89 6.66 -7.93
CA THR A 56 11.69 8.00 -7.34
C THR A 56 10.92 7.90 -6.03
N ASN A 57 11.27 8.76 -5.09
CA ASN A 57 10.48 8.96 -3.88
C ASN A 57 9.18 9.68 -4.25
N THR A 58 8.07 9.21 -3.71
CA THR A 58 6.75 9.73 -4.06
C THR A 58 5.83 9.77 -2.85
N GLY A 59 4.69 10.41 -3.01
CA GLY A 59 3.63 10.43 -2.02
C GLY A 59 2.33 9.91 -2.62
N GLY A 60 1.48 9.39 -1.76
CA GLY A 60 0.21 8.82 -2.12
C GLY A 60 -0.80 8.86 -0.99
N PHE A 61 -1.74 7.95 -1.03
CA PHE A 61 -2.72 7.77 0.04
C PHE A 61 -2.95 6.29 0.35
N LEU A 62 -3.42 6.05 1.56
CA LEU A 62 -3.79 4.73 2.05
C LEU A 62 -5.18 4.81 2.69
N VAL A 63 -6.03 3.87 2.33
CA VAL A 63 -7.34 3.66 2.98
C VAL A 63 -7.31 2.29 3.62
N GLY A 64 -7.62 2.23 4.92
CA GLY A 64 -7.58 1.01 5.71
C GLY A 64 -8.91 0.69 6.36
N TYR A 65 -9.20 -0.59 6.48
CA TYR A 65 -10.24 -1.14 7.33
C TYR A 65 -9.61 -2.10 8.32
N ARG A 66 -9.79 -1.82 9.63
CA ARG A 66 -9.29 -2.66 10.72
C ARG A 66 -10.46 -3.21 11.54
N TYR A 67 -10.47 -4.52 11.73
CA TYR A 67 -11.42 -5.21 12.59
C TYR A 67 -10.72 -5.69 13.87
N ASN A 68 -11.16 -5.19 15.02
CA ASN A 68 -10.63 -5.52 16.32
C ASN A 68 -11.23 -6.85 16.82
N ILE A 69 -10.45 -7.95 16.74
CA ILE A 69 -10.85 -9.28 17.20
C ILE A 69 -10.98 -9.29 18.72
N ASN A 70 -10.00 -8.68 19.37
CA ASN A 70 -9.98 -8.47 20.82
C ASN A 70 -9.14 -7.25 21.17
N ARG A 71 -8.90 -6.98 22.46
CA ARG A 71 -8.13 -5.81 22.94
C ARG A 71 -6.66 -5.79 22.47
N TRP A 72 -6.11 -6.97 22.09
CA TRP A 72 -4.70 -7.12 21.71
C TRP A 72 -4.48 -7.40 20.22
N LEU A 73 -5.49 -7.96 19.55
CA LEU A 73 -5.36 -8.44 18.19
C LEU A 73 -6.42 -7.84 17.28
N ALA A 74 -6.01 -7.41 16.10
CA ALA A 74 -6.89 -6.97 15.02
C ALA A 74 -6.42 -7.54 13.68
N ALA A 75 -7.34 -7.61 12.72
CA ALA A 75 -7.05 -7.85 11.31
C ALA A 75 -7.26 -6.55 10.55
N GLU A 76 -6.38 -6.28 9.59
CA GLU A 76 -6.44 -5.05 8.79
C GLU A 76 -6.31 -5.37 7.31
N ALA A 77 -7.12 -4.71 6.49
CA ALA A 77 -7.01 -4.71 5.03
C ALA A 77 -6.83 -3.27 4.55
N ASN A 78 -5.91 -3.07 3.59
CA ASN A 78 -5.58 -1.75 3.10
C ASN A 78 -5.56 -1.71 1.58
N TYR A 79 -6.00 -0.58 1.03
CA TYR A 79 -5.75 -0.15 -0.33
C TYR A 79 -4.92 1.11 -0.32
N GLY A 80 -3.80 1.10 -1.05
CA GLY A 80 -2.93 2.24 -1.26
C GLY A 80 -2.80 2.59 -2.74
N TYR A 81 -2.53 3.86 -2.99
CA TYR A 81 -2.22 4.35 -4.32
C TYR A 81 -1.06 5.34 -4.23
N ASP A 82 -0.03 5.05 -5.01
CA ASP A 82 1.14 5.89 -5.16
C ASP A 82 1.47 6.02 -6.67
N ARG A 83 2.16 7.08 -7.06
CA ARG A 83 2.69 7.24 -8.41
C ARG A 83 4.21 7.22 -8.34
N ASN A 84 4.84 6.28 -9.05
CA ASN A 84 6.28 6.08 -8.99
C ASN A 84 6.89 6.12 -10.39
N THR A 85 8.13 6.60 -10.47
CA THR A 85 8.94 6.51 -11.70
C THR A 85 10.15 5.64 -11.42
N GLN A 86 10.33 4.61 -12.21
CA GLN A 86 11.50 3.75 -12.16
C GLN A 86 12.47 4.09 -13.28
N MET A 87 13.74 4.21 -12.95
CA MET A 87 14.83 4.53 -13.86
C MET A 87 15.79 3.35 -13.88
N TYR A 88 15.89 2.71 -15.03
CA TYR A 88 16.80 1.61 -15.26
C TYR A 88 18.06 2.11 -15.97
N PHE A 89 19.21 1.72 -15.43
CA PHE A 89 20.52 2.01 -15.97
C PHE A 89 21.24 0.68 -16.25
N GLY A 90 21.66 0.46 -17.48
CA GLY A 90 22.32 -0.76 -17.93
C GLY A 90 22.70 -0.67 -19.41
N SER A 91 22.67 -1.78 -20.11
CA SER A 91 22.85 -1.82 -21.58
C SER A 91 21.77 -1.03 -22.32
N THR A 92 20.62 -0.84 -21.70
CA THR A 92 19.51 -0.01 -22.20
C THR A 92 19.02 0.87 -21.04
N ALA A 93 19.07 2.19 -21.24
CA ALA A 93 18.48 3.13 -20.28
C ALA A 93 16.98 3.22 -20.51
N ALA A 94 16.18 3.05 -19.47
CA ALA A 94 14.73 3.16 -19.56
C ALA A 94 14.17 3.95 -18.37
N ARG A 95 13.12 4.74 -18.63
CA ARG A 95 12.35 5.44 -17.61
C ARG A 95 10.89 5.04 -17.75
N ILE A 96 10.30 4.47 -16.69
CA ILE A 96 8.93 4.01 -16.69
C ILE A 96 8.20 4.67 -15.53
N GLU A 97 7.20 5.51 -15.85
CA GLU A 97 6.24 6.01 -14.88
C GLU A 97 5.14 4.98 -14.70
N SER A 98 4.81 4.66 -13.47
CA SER A 98 3.73 3.72 -13.16
C SER A 98 2.86 4.21 -12.00
N ASN A 99 1.57 3.92 -12.11
CA ASN A 99 0.68 3.95 -10.97
C ASN A 99 0.91 2.66 -10.17
N VAL A 100 1.06 2.78 -8.86
CA VAL A 100 1.24 1.64 -7.97
C VAL A 100 -0.02 1.48 -7.13
N HIS A 101 -0.74 0.40 -7.36
CA HIS A 101 -1.90 0.01 -6.55
C HIS A 101 -1.46 -1.04 -5.54
N GLN A 102 -1.64 -0.75 -4.28
CA GLN A 102 -1.28 -1.62 -3.16
C GLN A 102 -2.54 -2.25 -2.57
N PHE A 103 -2.54 -3.59 -2.45
CA PHE A 103 -3.56 -4.36 -1.74
C PHE A 103 -2.86 -5.18 -0.67
N THR A 104 -3.10 -4.89 0.60
CA THR A 104 -2.42 -5.59 1.70
C THR A 104 -3.39 -6.02 2.78
N GLY A 105 -3.09 -7.17 3.39
CA GLY A 105 -3.73 -7.67 4.59
C GLY A 105 -2.71 -7.92 5.68
N SER A 106 -3.02 -7.57 6.93
CA SER A 106 -2.11 -7.75 8.05
C SER A 106 -2.82 -8.14 9.35
N ALA A 107 -2.10 -8.87 10.19
CA ALA A 107 -2.42 -9.01 11.59
C ALA A 107 -1.80 -7.83 12.35
N VAL A 108 -2.57 -7.24 13.24
CA VAL A 108 -2.15 -6.09 14.07
C VAL A 108 -2.16 -6.52 15.53
N VAL A 109 -1.03 -6.35 16.20
CA VAL A 109 -0.88 -6.57 17.63
C VAL A 109 -0.84 -5.22 18.33
N LYS A 110 -1.84 -4.96 19.17
CA LYS A 110 -1.95 -3.74 19.97
C LYS A 110 -1.15 -3.91 21.25
N LEU A 111 -0.30 -2.95 21.53
CA LEU A 111 0.50 -2.92 22.76
C LEU A 111 -0.26 -2.19 23.87
N PRO A 112 0.15 -2.33 25.15
CA PRO A 112 -0.44 -1.57 26.24
C PRO A 112 -0.42 -0.07 25.97
N GLY A 113 -1.58 0.57 26.12
CA GLY A 113 -1.73 2.00 25.88
C GLY A 113 -1.00 2.85 26.93
N LEU A 114 -0.45 3.96 26.48
CA LEU A 114 0.17 4.99 27.30
C LEU A 114 -0.75 6.22 27.34
N GLY A 115 -1.76 6.20 28.20
CA GLY A 115 -2.78 7.23 28.24
C GLY A 115 -3.62 7.27 26.96
N ARG A 116 -3.49 8.33 26.17
CA ARG A 116 -4.19 8.50 24.88
C ARG A 116 -3.47 7.88 23.69
N ILE A 117 -2.24 7.40 23.88
CA ILE A 117 -1.43 6.79 22.81
C ILE A 117 -1.61 5.28 22.87
N GLN A 118 -1.98 4.68 21.73
CA GLN A 118 -2.15 3.24 21.57
C GLN A 118 -1.15 2.72 20.54
N PRO A 119 0.02 2.27 20.96
CA PRO A 119 1.01 1.73 20.05
C PRO A 119 0.60 0.34 19.54
N PHE A 120 1.05 0.00 18.33
CA PHE A 120 0.80 -1.29 17.71
C PHE A 120 1.95 -1.69 16.78
N ALA A 121 2.03 -2.98 16.50
CA ALA A 121 2.88 -3.56 15.48
C ALA A 121 2.01 -4.38 14.51
N LEU A 122 2.43 -4.49 13.26
CA LEU A 122 1.71 -5.24 12.25
C LEU A 122 2.65 -6.05 11.37
N ALA A 123 2.13 -7.17 10.87
CA ALA A 123 2.81 -7.97 9.88
C ALA A 123 1.77 -8.66 8.99
N GLY A 124 2.12 -8.84 7.72
CA GLY A 124 1.21 -9.42 6.75
C GLY A 124 1.80 -9.50 5.36
N GLY A 125 0.95 -9.43 4.37
CA GLY A 125 1.37 -9.47 2.98
C GLY A 125 0.28 -9.00 2.03
N GLY A 126 0.59 -9.00 0.76
CA GLY A 126 -0.34 -8.56 -0.27
C GLY A 126 0.28 -8.52 -1.65
N ALA A 127 -0.21 -7.61 -2.47
CA ALA A 127 0.28 -7.40 -3.81
C ALA A 127 0.43 -5.91 -4.12
N LEU A 128 1.50 -5.59 -4.85
CA LEU A 128 1.72 -4.31 -5.50
C LEU A 128 1.50 -4.50 -6.99
N VAL A 129 0.60 -3.75 -7.58
CA VAL A 129 0.33 -3.75 -9.02
C VAL A 129 0.92 -2.47 -9.60
N PHE A 130 1.94 -2.63 -10.43
CA PHE A 130 2.60 -1.55 -11.15
C PHE A 130 1.95 -1.42 -12.52
N ASP A 131 1.30 -0.30 -12.80
CA ASP A 131 0.62 -0.04 -14.06
C ASP A 131 1.32 1.11 -14.80
N PRO A 132 2.09 0.80 -15.87
CA PRO A 132 2.81 1.81 -16.64
C PRO A 132 1.88 2.85 -17.24
N THR A 133 2.20 4.15 -17.09
CA THR A 133 1.42 5.24 -17.70
C THR A 133 1.96 5.59 -19.09
N GLY A 134 1.08 5.92 -20.03
CA GLY A 134 1.45 6.29 -21.40
C GLY A 134 2.28 7.59 -21.55
N ASN A 135 2.48 8.34 -20.46
CA ASN A 135 3.28 9.58 -20.41
C ASN A 135 4.74 9.36 -20.03
N SER A 136 5.21 8.12 -20.04
CA SER A 136 6.63 7.82 -19.82
C SER A 136 7.48 8.55 -20.84
N GLY A 137 8.16 9.60 -20.40
CA GLY A 137 9.03 10.42 -21.25
C GLY A 137 10.30 9.67 -21.65
N GLY A 138 10.16 8.65 -22.46
CA GLY A 138 11.17 7.72 -22.89
C GLY A 138 10.52 6.37 -23.04
N THR A 139 9.84 6.18 -24.11
CA THR A 139 8.97 5.05 -24.42
C THR A 139 9.76 3.74 -24.42
N PHE A 140 9.63 2.93 -23.37
CA PHE A 140 9.95 1.53 -23.54
C PHE A 140 8.70 0.85 -24.12
N VAL A 141 8.71 0.63 -25.44
CA VAL A 141 7.65 -0.09 -26.15
C VAL A 141 7.65 -1.53 -25.62
N GLY A 142 6.55 -1.94 -24.97
CA GLY A 142 6.38 -3.29 -24.47
C GLY A 142 6.29 -3.43 -22.93
N ALA A 143 6.41 -2.36 -22.16
CA ALA A 143 6.14 -2.41 -20.74
C ALA A 143 4.65 -2.68 -20.49
N THR A 144 4.36 -3.71 -19.69
CA THR A 144 2.99 -4.10 -19.34
C THR A 144 2.80 -4.05 -17.82
N SER A 145 1.54 -3.98 -17.40
CA SER A 145 1.19 -4.03 -15.98
C SER A 145 1.71 -5.31 -15.34
N GLU A 146 2.28 -5.17 -14.15
CA GLU A 146 2.90 -6.27 -13.43
C GLU A 146 2.50 -6.25 -11.95
N ALA A 147 2.07 -7.42 -11.43
CA ALA A 147 1.77 -7.62 -10.03
C ALA A 147 2.93 -8.31 -9.31
N ARG A 148 3.35 -7.78 -8.17
CA ARG A 148 4.37 -8.36 -7.30
C ARG A 148 3.82 -8.64 -5.92
N GLY A 149 3.99 -9.89 -5.45
CA GLY A 149 3.71 -10.25 -4.07
C GLY A 149 4.63 -9.47 -3.13
N THR A 150 4.08 -8.97 -2.02
CA THR A 150 4.84 -8.24 -1.01
C THR A 150 4.62 -8.82 0.38
N PHE A 151 5.69 -8.85 1.17
CA PHE A 151 5.62 -9.01 2.61
C PHE A 151 5.58 -7.62 3.25
N LEU A 152 4.69 -7.46 4.23
CA LEU A 152 4.46 -6.22 4.95
C LEU A 152 4.83 -6.39 6.43
N TYR A 153 5.55 -5.44 6.99
CA TYR A 153 5.76 -5.29 8.43
C TYR A 153 5.69 -3.81 8.80
N GLY A 154 5.34 -3.51 10.05
CA GLY A 154 5.26 -2.12 10.46
C GLY A 154 5.01 -1.92 11.94
N VAL A 155 5.13 -0.67 12.34
CA VAL A 155 4.81 -0.19 13.69
C VAL A 155 4.11 1.15 13.58
N GLY A 156 3.24 1.43 14.54
CA GLY A 156 2.52 2.70 14.57
C GLY A 156 1.94 3.00 15.92
N ALA A 157 1.28 4.14 16.00
CA ALA A 157 0.54 4.55 17.18
C ALA A 157 -0.69 5.34 16.79
N ASP A 158 -1.79 5.09 17.49
CA ASP A 158 -3.01 5.88 17.42
C ASP A 158 -3.06 6.86 18.61
N TYR A 159 -3.23 8.14 18.33
CA TYR A 159 -3.55 9.14 19.36
C TYR A 159 -5.07 9.34 19.44
N VAL A 160 -5.68 8.94 20.53
CA VAL A 160 -7.13 8.92 20.72
C VAL A 160 -7.62 10.31 21.17
N PHE A 161 -8.36 11.00 20.29
CA PHE A 161 -9.03 12.26 20.63
C PHE A 161 -10.35 12.02 21.34
N THR A 162 -11.19 11.16 20.73
CA THR A 162 -12.52 10.78 21.23
C THR A 162 -12.72 9.27 21.06
N ARG A 163 -13.88 8.75 21.51
CA ARG A 163 -14.21 7.31 21.28
C ARG A 163 -14.23 6.94 19.81
N HIS A 164 -14.61 7.88 18.93
CA HIS A 164 -14.81 7.63 17.51
C HIS A 164 -13.67 8.14 16.63
N LEU A 165 -12.80 9.02 17.13
CA LEU A 165 -11.80 9.70 16.33
C LEU A 165 -10.41 9.56 16.92
N SER A 166 -9.46 9.16 16.09
CA SER A 166 -8.03 9.08 16.43
C SER A 166 -7.18 9.61 15.28
N PHE A 167 -5.99 10.05 15.60
CA PHE A 167 -4.93 10.31 14.63
C PHE A 167 -3.99 9.11 14.66
N ARG A 168 -3.64 8.58 13.49
CA ARG A 168 -2.67 7.50 13.32
C ARG A 168 -1.42 8.02 12.69
N ALA A 169 -0.27 7.60 13.22
CA ALA A 169 1.03 7.69 12.57
C ALA A 169 1.62 6.29 12.51
N GLU A 170 2.10 5.89 11.33
CA GLU A 170 2.54 4.53 11.08
C GLU A 170 3.76 4.52 10.16
N TYR A 171 4.62 3.54 10.34
CA TYR A 171 5.71 3.19 9.45
C TYR A 171 5.54 1.76 8.97
N ARG A 172 5.52 1.56 7.67
CA ARG A 172 5.46 0.25 7.00
C ARG A 172 6.72 -0.01 6.21
N GLY A 173 7.20 -1.24 6.25
CA GLY A 173 8.20 -1.78 5.34
C GLY A 173 7.54 -2.78 4.40
N LEU A 174 7.73 -2.61 3.10
CA LEU A 174 7.22 -3.46 2.04
C LEU A 174 8.41 -4.16 1.37
N VAL A 175 8.49 -5.48 1.48
CA VAL A 175 9.55 -6.28 0.86
C VAL A 175 8.97 -7.03 -0.32
N TYR A 176 9.48 -6.78 -1.52
CA TYR A 176 9.00 -7.37 -2.77
C TYR A 176 10.13 -7.52 -3.80
N LYS A 177 9.91 -8.28 -4.87
CA LYS A 177 10.82 -8.33 -6.00
C LYS A 177 10.64 -7.11 -6.89
N ALA A 178 11.75 -6.46 -7.28
CA ALA A 178 11.73 -5.31 -8.17
C ALA A 178 10.96 -5.65 -9.47
N PRO A 179 10.07 -4.76 -9.95
CA PRO A 179 9.31 -5.00 -11.17
C PRO A 179 10.25 -4.98 -12.39
N SER A 180 9.93 -5.77 -13.39
CA SER A 180 10.61 -5.81 -14.69
C SER A 180 9.70 -5.38 -15.82
N PHE A 181 8.41 -5.13 -15.54
CA PHE A 181 7.35 -4.80 -16.50
C PHE A 181 7.25 -5.82 -17.65
N ASN A 182 7.59 -7.10 -17.35
CA ASN A 182 7.67 -8.21 -18.32
C ASN A 182 8.69 -7.99 -19.45
N VAL A 183 9.68 -7.13 -19.24
CA VAL A 183 10.78 -6.89 -20.18
C VAL A 183 12.05 -7.56 -19.67
N ALA A 184 12.54 -8.57 -20.37
CA ALA A 184 13.70 -9.38 -19.92
C ALA A 184 14.96 -8.53 -19.65
N GLY A 185 15.18 -7.47 -20.43
CA GLY A 185 16.32 -6.56 -20.28
C GLY A 185 16.27 -5.65 -19.04
N LEU A 186 15.13 -5.58 -18.33
CA LEU A 186 14.95 -4.76 -17.12
C LEU A 186 14.90 -5.60 -15.83
N ASN A 187 15.01 -6.93 -15.96
CA ASN A 187 14.90 -7.84 -14.82
C ASN A 187 16.19 -7.84 -13.98
N THR A 188 16.13 -7.24 -12.79
CA THR A 188 17.22 -7.29 -11.81
C THR A 188 17.23 -8.58 -10.99
N ASP A 189 16.12 -9.33 -10.96
CA ASP A 189 15.86 -10.50 -10.08
C ASP A 189 16.22 -10.26 -8.60
N SER A 190 16.15 -9.02 -8.16
CA SER A 190 16.58 -8.59 -6.83
C SER A 190 15.36 -8.25 -5.95
N TRP A 191 15.52 -8.52 -4.64
CA TRP A 191 14.57 -8.05 -3.65
C TRP A 191 14.83 -6.59 -3.31
N THR A 192 13.76 -5.82 -3.18
CA THR A 192 13.79 -4.43 -2.71
C THR A 192 12.92 -4.25 -1.47
N ASN A 193 13.16 -3.17 -0.77
CA ASN A 193 12.37 -2.74 0.37
C ASN A 193 11.91 -1.30 0.13
N ALA A 194 10.61 -1.07 0.27
CA ALA A 194 10.06 0.28 0.30
C ALA A 194 9.69 0.66 1.72
N ALA A 195 10.12 1.84 2.15
CA ALA A 195 9.70 2.48 3.38
C ALA A 195 8.46 3.34 3.09
N GLN A 196 7.37 3.10 3.81
CA GLN A 196 6.11 3.80 3.66
C GLN A 196 5.68 4.41 5.01
N PRO A 197 6.21 5.57 5.41
CA PRO A 197 5.61 6.34 6.50
C PRO A 197 4.24 6.85 6.08
N SER A 198 3.28 6.82 7.01
CA SER A 198 1.93 7.34 6.81
C SER A 198 1.42 8.08 8.03
N ALA A 199 0.50 9.00 7.79
CA ALA A 199 -0.22 9.69 8.84
C ALA A 199 -1.62 10.06 8.38
N GLY A 200 -2.60 9.97 9.29
CA GLY A 200 -3.99 10.24 8.94
C GLY A 200 -4.97 10.10 10.07
N ILE A 201 -6.23 10.04 9.69
CA ILE A 201 -7.37 9.99 10.61
C ILE A 201 -7.99 8.60 10.60
N VAL A 202 -8.37 8.14 11.79
CA VAL A 202 -9.07 6.88 12.03
C VAL A 202 -10.43 7.17 12.63
N PHE A 203 -11.46 6.61 12.03
CA PHE A 203 -12.82 6.62 12.55
C PHE A 203 -13.20 5.23 13.06
N ARG A 204 -13.71 5.15 14.31
CA ARG A 204 -14.14 3.92 15.00
C ARG A 204 -15.66 3.87 15.14
N PHE A 205 -16.24 2.70 14.86
CA PHE A 205 -17.68 2.48 14.98
C PHE A 205 -18.03 1.03 15.38
#